data_4d756a60d77441c755704e2d9c634d0b
#
_entry.id   4d756a60d77441c755704e2d9c634d0b
#
_cell.length_a   1.000
_cell.length_b   1.000
_cell.length_c   1.000
_cell.angle_alpha   90.00
_cell.angle_beta   90.00
_cell.angle_gamma   90.00
#
_symmetry.space_group_name_H-M   'P 1'
#
loop_
_entity.id
_entity.type
_entity.pdbx_description
1 polymer ?
#
loop_
_entity_poly.entity_id
_entity_poly.type
_entity_poly.pdbx_seq_one_letter_code
_entity_poly.pdbx_strand_id
1 'polypeptide(L)'
;MIAKNRAQLKAWIKNMSTKVDVNENIILQNYMLERLLERISVSEYKYKFILKGGMLITAIVGIDMRNTLDMDATIKGFDLEKDNLENILDNIFKIDLDDGVIFEFRGIKEIRQEDEYGGYRVSLDAKFDKLVVPMKLDITTGDVIKDSDALKEHWKNYQSKFSYAEDISYKDTVKVLKEIINIIK
;
A
#
# COMPACT_ATOMS: atom_id res chain seq x y z
N MET A 1 -12.44 -1.66 -11.61
CA MET A 1 -13.42 -2.69 -12.01
C MET A 1 -13.68 -3.59 -10.82
N ILE A 2 -14.94 -3.98 -10.54
CA ILE A 2 -15.27 -4.99 -9.54
C ILE A 2 -15.66 -6.28 -10.28
N ALA A 3 -14.89 -7.36 -10.06
CA ALA A 3 -15.17 -8.66 -10.67
C ALA A 3 -16.29 -9.37 -9.90
N LYS A 4 -17.25 -9.97 -10.61
CA LYS A 4 -18.38 -10.71 -10.00
C LYS A 4 -18.08 -12.18 -9.74
N ASN A 5 -17.06 -12.73 -10.37
CA ASN A 5 -16.64 -14.12 -10.20
C ASN A 5 -15.18 -14.31 -10.65
N ARG A 6 -14.60 -15.48 -10.30
CA ARG A 6 -13.21 -15.83 -10.61
C ARG A 6 -12.91 -15.81 -12.12
N ALA A 7 -13.82 -16.27 -12.97
CA ALA A 7 -13.56 -16.32 -14.41
C ALA A 7 -13.42 -14.91 -14.99
N GLN A 8 -14.29 -14.00 -14.57
CA GLN A 8 -14.24 -12.58 -14.97
C GLN A 8 -12.96 -11.90 -14.45
N LEU A 9 -12.59 -12.14 -13.19
CA LEU A 9 -11.35 -11.60 -12.62
C LEU A 9 -10.14 -12.09 -13.41
N LYS A 10 -10.05 -13.40 -13.67
CA LYS A 10 -8.94 -14.01 -14.42
C LYS A 10 -8.82 -13.44 -15.84
N ALA A 11 -9.95 -13.32 -16.56
CA ALA A 11 -9.97 -12.76 -17.90
C ALA A 11 -9.49 -11.28 -17.90
N TRP A 12 -9.95 -10.49 -16.93
CA TRP A 12 -9.54 -9.09 -16.79
C TRP A 12 -8.04 -8.98 -16.47
N ILE A 13 -7.52 -9.79 -15.53
CA ILE A 13 -6.09 -9.81 -15.17
C ILE A 13 -5.24 -10.13 -16.40
N LYS A 14 -5.61 -11.16 -17.17
CA LYS A 14 -4.89 -11.54 -18.40
C LYS A 14 -4.87 -10.41 -19.42
N ASN A 15 -6.02 -9.75 -19.65
CA ASN A 15 -6.11 -8.63 -20.57
C ASN A 15 -5.27 -7.43 -20.11
N MET A 16 -5.30 -7.11 -18.81
CA MET A 16 -4.48 -6.04 -18.25
C MET A 16 -2.99 -6.37 -18.32
N SER A 17 -2.59 -7.58 -17.95
CA SER A 17 -1.21 -8.05 -18.05
C SER A 17 -0.65 -7.88 -19.46
N THR A 18 -1.42 -8.27 -20.48
CA THR A 18 -1.01 -8.07 -21.89
C THR A 18 -0.94 -6.60 -22.28
N LYS A 19 -1.88 -5.77 -21.78
CA LYS A 19 -1.97 -4.35 -22.14
C LYS A 19 -0.83 -3.52 -21.56
N VAL A 20 -0.43 -3.80 -20.31
CA VAL A 20 0.59 -3.00 -19.60
C VAL A 20 1.94 -3.71 -19.47
N ASP A 21 2.09 -4.90 -20.07
CA ASP A 21 3.29 -5.74 -20.02
C ASP A 21 3.78 -6.04 -18.60
N VAL A 22 2.84 -6.35 -17.70
CA VAL A 22 3.11 -6.65 -16.28
C VAL A 22 2.59 -8.04 -15.95
N ASN A 23 3.33 -8.79 -15.15
CA ASN A 23 2.97 -10.16 -14.74
C ASN A 23 1.58 -10.25 -14.12
N GLU A 24 0.80 -11.29 -14.49
CA GLU A 24 -0.57 -11.52 -14.00
C GLU A 24 -0.66 -11.56 -12.46
N ASN A 25 0.36 -12.12 -11.78
CA ASN A 25 0.37 -12.17 -10.31
C ASN A 25 0.51 -10.77 -9.70
N ILE A 26 1.26 -9.88 -10.32
CA ILE A 26 1.38 -8.48 -9.87
C ILE A 26 0.06 -7.75 -10.05
N ILE A 27 -0.62 -7.93 -11.18
CA ILE A 27 -1.95 -7.37 -11.43
C ILE A 27 -2.97 -7.88 -10.40
N LEU A 28 -2.95 -9.18 -10.11
CA LEU A 28 -3.83 -9.78 -9.10
C LEU A 28 -3.55 -9.22 -7.70
N GLN A 29 -2.28 -9.14 -7.33
CA GLN A 29 -1.86 -8.58 -6.03
C GLN A 29 -2.34 -7.13 -5.88
N ASN A 30 -2.12 -6.29 -6.90
CA ASN A 30 -2.58 -4.91 -6.88
C ASN A 30 -4.11 -4.80 -6.83
N TYR A 31 -4.84 -5.66 -7.54
CA TYR A 31 -6.30 -5.71 -7.43
C TYR A 31 -6.75 -5.96 -5.99
N MET A 32 -6.14 -6.91 -5.29
CA MET A 32 -6.47 -7.18 -3.88
C MET A 32 -6.06 -6.03 -2.95
N LEU A 33 -4.91 -5.39 -3.20
CA LEU A 33 -4.49 -4.20 -2.46
C LEU A 33 -5.46 -3.04 -2.63
N GLU A 34 -5.97 -2.81 -3.84
CA GLU A 34 -7.00 -1.78 -4.09
C GLU A 34 -8.31 -2.09 -3.33
N ARG A 35 -8.73 -3.36 -3.26
CA ARG A 35 -9.91 -3.75 -2.46
C ARG A 35 -9.72 -3.50 -0.97
N LEU A 36 -8.49 -3.69 -0.45
CA LEU A 36 -8.16 -3.35 0.93
C LEU A 36 -8.18 -1.83 1.16
N LEU A 37 -7.57 -1.06 0.26
CA LEU A 37 -7.59 0.40 0.32
C LEU A 37 -9.00 0.98 0.30
N GLU A 38 -9.89 0.40 -0.50
CA GLU A 38 -11.28 0.83 -0.56
C GLU A 38 -11.99 0.61 0.79
N ARG A 39 -11.76 -0.53 1.48
CA ARG A 39 -12.26 -0.77 2.83
C ARG A 39 -11.72 0.25 3.83
N ILE A 40 -10.41 0.52 3.79
CA ILE A 40 -9.81 1.56 4.64
C ILE A 40 -10.48 2.92 4.38
N SER A 41 -10.72 3.28 3.12
CA SER A 41 -11.28 4.57 2.72
C SER A 41 -12.72 4.83 3.20
N VAL A 42 -13.51 3.78 3.39
CA VAL A 42 -14.88 3.88 3.90
C VAL A 42 -15.00 3.58 5.39
N SER A 43 -13.90 3.15 6.03
CA SER A 43 -13.85 2.88 7.46
C SER A 43 -13.82 4.18 8.29
N GLU A 44 -14.12 4.08 9.56
CA GLU A 44 -13.90 5.17 10.53
C GLU A 44 -12.41 5.55 10.68
N TYR A 45 -11.51 4.66 10.26
CA TYR A 45 -10.05 4.84 10.34
C TYR A 45 -9.43 5.52 9.12
N LYS A 46 -10.21 5.93 8.11
CA LYS A 46 -9.71 6.49 6.83
C LYS A 46 -8.70 7.62 6.96
N TYR A 47 -8.86 8.50 7.96
CA TYR A 47 -7.94 9.61 8.20
C TYR A 47 -6.75 9.26 9.11
N LYS A 48 -6.69 8.03 9.56
CA LYS A 48 -5.61 7.51 10.41
C LYS A 48 -4.53 6.79 9.60
N PHE A 49 -4.90 6.21 8.45
CA PHE A 49 -3.96 5.54 7.56
C PHE A 49 -3.43 6.52 6.51
N ILE A 50 -2.12 6.66 6.47
CA ILE A 50 -1.41 7.44 5.45
C ILE A 50 -0.68 6.44 4.56
N LEU A 51 -1.17 6.26 3.33
CA LEU A 51 -0.53 5.39 2.35
C LEU A 51 0.84 5.96 1.97
N LYS A 52 1.84 5.09 1.86
CA LYS A 52 3.20 5.44 1.46
C LYS A 52 3.84 4.37 0.58
N GLY A 53 5.13 4.52 0.30
CA GLY A 53 5.90 3.50 -0.42
C GLY A 53 5.46 3.25 -1.85
N GLY A 54 5.70 2.02 -2.29
CA GLY A 54 5.44 1.60 -3.67
C GLY A 54 3.99 1.71 -4.09
N MET A 55 3.04 1.40 -3.21
CA MET A 55 1.61 1.44 -3.52
C MET A 55 1.12 2.87 -3.80
N LEU A 56 1.58 3.86 -3.04
CA LEU A 56 1.27 5.27 -3.31
C LEU A 56 1.80 5.70 -4.68
N ILE A 57 3.04 5.32 -4.99
CA ILE A 57 3.65 5.65 -6.28
C ILE A 57 2.88 4.98 -7.43
N THR A 58 2.55 3.68 -7.29
CA THR A 58 1.74 2.95 -8.28
C THR A 58 0.40 3.63 -8.53
N ALA A 59 -0.26 4.12 -7.48
CA ALA A 59 -1.54 4.84 -7.60
C ALA A 59 -1.42 6.18 -8.37
N ILE A 60 -0.25 6.82 -8.33
CA ILE A 60 0.01 8.11 -8.99
C ILE A 60 0.48 7.93 -10.43
N VAL A 61 1.45 7.03 -10.67
CA VAL A 61 2.10 6.91 -11.99
C VAL A 61 1.57 5.77 -12.84
N GLY A 62 0.81 4.83 -12.27
CA GLY A 62 0.30 3.64 -12.94
C GLY A 62 1.14 2.39 -12.68
N ILE A 63 0.50 1.23 -12.85
CA ILE A 63 1.11 -0.09 -12.58
C ILE A 63 2.16 -0.50 -13.63
N ASP A 64 2.08 0.04 -14.82
CA ASP A 64 3.04 -0.13 -15.91
C ASP A 64 4.37 0.57 -15.63
N MET A 65 4.34 1.69 -14.91
CA MET A 65 5.53 2.46 -14.56
C MET A 65 6.15 1.98 -13.24
N ARG A 66 5.33 1.60 -12.28
CA ARG A 66 5.74 1.10 -10.97
C ARG A 66 4.78 0.03 -10.48
N ASN A 67 5.30 -1.11 -10.09
CA ASN A 67 4.53 -2.16 -9.43
C ASN A 67 5.06 -2.43 -8.03
N THR A 68 4.17 -2.88 -7.15
CA THR A 68 4.49 -3.27 -5.79
C THR A 68 3.67 -4.48 -5.37
N LEU A 69 4.22 -5.29 -4.48
CA LEU A 69 3.56 -6.47 -3.92
C LEU A 69 3.09 -6.25 -2.48
N ASP A 70 3.61 -5.21 -1.85
CA ASP A 70 3.35 -4.90 -0.44
C ASP A 70 2.71 -3.51 -0.32
N MET A 71 1.94 -3.31 0.73
CA MET A 71 1.38 -2.02 1.09
C MET A 71 2.11 -1.47 2.31
N ASP A 72 2.62 -0.26 2.18
CA ASP A 72 3.21 0.49 3.28
C ASP A 72 2.24 1.58 3.75
N ALA A 73 2.02 1.69 5.04
CA ALA A 73 1.20 2.74 5.62
C ALA A 73 1.80 3.26 6.92
N THR A 74 1.55 4.52 7.22
CA THR A 74 1.80 5.11 8.53
C THR A 74 0.46 5.33 9.21
N ILE A 75 0.34 4.95 10.49
CA ILE A 75 -0.82 5.28 11.31
C ILE A 75 -0.52 6.53 12.14
N LYS A 76 -1.47 7.48 12.11
CA LYS A 76 -1.41 8.74 12.86
C LYS A 76 -2.39 8.73 14.01
N GLY A 77 -1.93 9.19 15.20
CA GLY A 77 -2.80 9.47 16.34
C GLY A 77 -3.29 8.25 17.11
N PHE A 78 -2.54 7.16 17.07
CA PHE A 78 -2.69 5.99 17.94
C PHE A 78 -1.35 5.59 18.53
N ASP A 79 -1.36 5.10 19.76
CA ASP A 79 -0.29 4.25 20.24
C ASP A 79 -0.39 2.93 19.48
N LEU A 80 0.67 2.61 18.73
CA LEU A 80 0.74 1.41 17.90
C LEU A 80 1.03 0.20 18.79
N GLU A 81 0.05 -0.21 19.58
CA GLU A 81 0.06 -1.47 20.29
C GLU A 81 -0.51 -2.58 19.40
N LYS A 82 0.06 -3.76 19.51
CA LYS A 82 -0.29 -4.92 18.69
C LYS A 82 -1.79 -5.22 18.74
N ASP A 83 -2.35 -5.33 19.95
CA ASP A 83 -3.76 -5.71 20.16
C ASP A 83 -4.73 -4.65 19.60
N ASN A 84 -4.35 -3.37 19.68
CA ASN A 84 -5.13 -2.28 19.14
C ASN A 84 -5.12 -2.31 17.60
N LEU A 85 -3.96 -2.57 17.00
CA LEU A 85 -3.82 -2.71 15.56
C LEU A 85 -4.61 -3.90 15.01
N GLU A 86 -4.57 -5.05 15.70
CA GLU A 86 -5.35 -6.23 15.33
C GLU A 86 -6.86 -5.91 15.31
N ASN A 87 -7.38 -5.24 16.34
CA ASN A 87 -8.79 -4.84 16.41
C ASN A 87 -9.19 -3.87 15.28
N ILE A 88 -8.34 -2.89 14.98
CA ILE A 88 -8.58 -1.93 13.89
C ILE A 88 -8.66 -2.66 12.54
N LEU A 89 -7.71 -3.56 12.28
CA LEU A 89 -7.67 -4.32 11.03
C LEU A 89 -8.84 -5.29 10.92
N ASP A 90 -9.22 -5.96 12.01
CA ASP A 90 -10.38 -6.85 12.04
C ASP A 90 -11.68 -6.10 11.70
N ASN A 91 -11.86 -4.88 12.21
CA ASN A 91 -12.98 -4.03 11.86
C ASN A 91 -12.97 -3.63 10.38
N ILE A 92 -11.79 -3.30 9.82
CA ILE A 92 -11.66 -2.97 8.40
C ILE A 92 -11.93 -4.19 7.52
N PHE A 93 -11.42 -5.37 7.88
CA PHE A 93 -11.59 -6.60 7.10
C PHE A 93 -13.04 -7.08 7.04
N LYS A 94 -13.85 -6.76 8.06
CA LYS A 94 -15.28 -7.07 8.13
C LYS A 94 -16.16 -6.16 7.29
N ILE A 95 -15.63 -5.07 6.74
CA ILE A 95 -16.40 -4.19 5.85
C ILE A 95 -16.73 -4.94 4.56
N ASP A 96 -18.03 -5.15 4.33
CA ASP A 96 -18.52 -5.74 3.09
C ASP A 96 -18.75 -4.65 2.05
N LEU A 97 -18.11 -4.78 0.89
CA LEU A 97 -18.26 -3.89 -0.26
C LEU A 97 -19.03 -4.55 -1.43
N ASP A 98 -19.65 -5.70 -1.20
CA ASP A 98 -20.32 -6.50 -2.24
C ASP A 98 -19.39 -6.82 -3.44
N ASP A 99 -18.08 -6.92 -3.16
CA ASP A 99 -17.04 -7.21 -4.15
C ASP A 99 -16.58 -8.68 -4.13
N GLY A 100 -17.12 -9.48 -3.21
CA GLY A 100 -16.81 -10.89 -3.02
C GLY A 100 -15.42 -11.17 -2.47
N VAL A 101 -14.66 -10.12 -2.07
CA VAL A 101 -13.32 -10.27 -1.48
C VAL A 101 -13.44 -10.32 0.05
N ILE A 102 -12.83 -11.33 0.65
CA ILE A 102 -12.76 -11.52 2.10
C ILE A 102 -11.29 -11.44 2.51
N PHE A 103 -10.99 -10.65 3.54
CA PHE A 103 -9.66 -10.60 4.13
C PHE A 103 -9.61 -11.40 5.42
N GLU A 104 -8.58 -12.22 5.57
CA GLU A 104 -8.33 -13.00 6.77
C GLU A 104 -6.95 -12.68 7.35
N PHE A 105 -6.92 -12.36 8.63
CA PHE A 105 -5.69 -12.15 9.38
C PHE A 105 -4.91 -13.45 9.54
N ARG A 106 -3.60 -13.41 9.30
CA ARG A 106 -2.68 -14.56 9.46
C ARG A 106 -1.72 -14.39 10.61
N GLY A 107 -1.31 -13.17 10.88
CA GLY A 107 -0.40 -12.87 11.98
C GLY A 107 0.20 -11.47 11.88
N ILE A 108 0.82 -11.07 12.98
CA ILE A 108 1.49 -9.79 13.11
C ILE A 108 2.87 -9.99 13.72
N LYS A 109 3.87 -9.31 13.17
CA LYS A 109 5.26 -9.35 13.62
C LYS A 109 5.80 -7.93 13.73
N GLU A 110 6.49 -7.64 14.83
CA GLU A 110 7.22 -6.38 14.96
C GLU A 110 8.35 -6.28 13.93
N ILE A 111 8.51 -5.07 13.39
CA ILE A 111 9.58 -4.71 12.45
C ILE A 111 10.23 -3.42 12.94
N ARG A 112 11.50 -3.20 12.55
CA ARG A 112 12.26 -1.98 12.92
C ARG A 112 12.39 -1.76 14.43
N GLN A 113 12.65 -2.83 15.18
CA GLN A 113 12.83 -2.76 16.65
C GLN A 113 14.00 -1.85 17.08
N GLU A 114 14.97 -1.61 16.20
CA GLU A 114 16.16 -0.77 16.44
C GLU A 114 15.97 0.68 16.01
N ASP A 115 14.86 1.01 15.31
CA ASP A 115 14.58 2.36 14.86
C ASP A 115 13.83 3.16 15.94
N GLU A 116 13.98 4.47 15.95
CA GLU A 116 13.26 5.42 16.83
C GLU A 116 11.73 5.27 16.71
N TYR A 117 11.25 4.71 15.59
CA TYR A 117 9.85 4.48 15.29
C TYR A 117 9.63 3.02 14.90
N GLY A 118 9.05 2.27 15.82
CA GLY A 118 8.67 0.88 15.62
C GLY A 118 7.58 0.69 14.55
N GLY A 119 7.35 -0.54 14.16
CA GLY A 119 6.30 -0.88 13.22
C GLY A 119 5.90 -2.35 13.31
N TYR A 120 4.85 -2.70 12.58
CA TYR A 120 4.34 -4.05 12.48
C TYR A 120 4.19 -4.46 11.02
N ARG A 121 4.61 -5.69 10.72
CA ARG A 121 4.25 -6.39 9.49
C ARG A 121 3.06 -7.29 9.76
N VAL A 122 1.97 -6.99 9.12
CA VAL A 122 0.75 -7.79 9.14
C VAL A 122 0.75 -8.70 7.92
N SER A 123 0.57 -9.99 8.16
CA SER A 123 0.34 -11.00 7.13
C SER A 123 -1.15 -11.31 7.07
N LEU A 124 -1.73 -11.29 5.88
CA LEU A 124 -3.15 -11.57 5.65
C LEU A 124 -3.36 -12.31 4.34
N ASP A 125 -4.49 -12.96 4.19
CA ASP A 125 -4.96 -13.54 2.95
C ASP A 125 -6.13 -12.75 2.40
N ALA A 126 -6.08 -12.37 1.13
CA ALA A 126 -7.25 -11.94 0.38
C ALA A 126 -7.84 -13.15 -0.35
N LYS A 127 -9.11 -13.45 -0.06
CA LYS A 127 -9.86 -14.56 -0.65
C LYS A 127 -10.91 -14.03 -1.61
N PHE A 128 -11.00 -14.64 -2.78
CA PHE A 128 -12.03 -14.36 -3.76
C PHE A 128 -12.42 -15.67 -4.44
N ASP A 129 -13.63 -16.17 -4.16
CA ASP A 129 -14.06 -17.51 -4.55
C ASP A 129 -13.05 -18.57 -4.07
N LYS A 130 -12.41 -19.32 -4.97
CA LYS A 130 -11.37 -20.31 -4.65
C LYS A 130 -9.93 -19.76 -4.73
N LEU A 131 -9.78 -18.47 -5.00
CA LEU A 131 -8.46 -17.83 -5.01
C LEU A 131 -8.07 -17.42 -3.58
N VAL A 132 -6.81 -17.63 -3.23
CA VAL A 132 -6.21 -17.13 -2.00
C VAL A 132 -4.93 -16.41 -2.38
N VAL A 133 -4.85 -15.13 -2.04
CA VAL A 133 -3.72 -14.26 -2.36
C VAL A 133 -3.10 -13.80 -1.05
N PRO A 134 -1.91 -14.32 -0.69
CA PRO A 134 -1.20 -13.85 0.50
C PRO A 134 -0.71 -12.42 0.29
N MET A 135 -0.90 -11.58 1.30
CA MET A 135 -0.57 -10.17 1.27
C MET A 135 0.22 -9.77 2.52
N LYS A 136 0.99 -8.70 2.40
CA LYS A 136 1.68 -8.07 3.53
C LYS A 136 1.34 -6.59 3.59
N LEU A 137 1.18 -6.10 4.81
CA LEU A 137 0.92 -4.71 5.13
C LEU A 137 1.93 -4.28 6.20
N ASP A 138 2.81 -3.36 5.86
CA ASP A 138 3.77 -2.78 6.79
C ASP A 138 3.20 -1.48 7.35
N ILE A 139 3.02 -1.44 8.66
CA ILE A 139 2.41 -0.32 9.37
C ILE A 139 3.43 0.23 10.36
N THR A 140 3.71 1.54 10.25
CA THR A 140 4.63 2.25 11.13
C THR A 140 3.96 3.45 11.79
N THR A 141 4.59 3.97 12.85
CA THR A 141 4.26 5.27 13.44
C THR A 141 5.38 6.27 13.17
N GLY A 142 5.05 7.52 13.01
CA GLY A 142 6.01 8.60 13.18
C GLY A 142 7.07 8.80 12.11
N ASP A 143 6.77 8.52 10.83
CA ASP A 143 7.70 8.89 9.76
C ASP A 143 7.87 10.42 9.71
N VAL A 144 9.01 10.90 10.17
CA VAL A 144 9.42 12.29 10.01
C VAL A 144 10.22 12.41 8.71
N ILE A 145 9.71 13.19 7.76
CA ILE A 145 10.50 13.53 6.56
C ILE A 145 11.57 14.54 7.02
N LYS A 146 12.75 14.03 7.32
CA LYS A 146 13.95 14.86 7.55
C LYS A 146 14.57 15.16 6.19
N ASP A 147 14.68 16.45 5.85
CA ASP A 147 15.48 16.89 4.70
C ASP A 147 16.95 16.69 5.06
N SER A 148 17.54 15.59 4.60
CA SER A 148 18.93 15.23 4.91
C SER A 148 19.70 14.87 3.65
N ASP A 149 21.02 14.98 3.69
CA ASP A 149 21.88 14.58 2.56
C ASP A 149 21.73 13.09 2.24
N ALA A 150 21.45 12.26 3.24
CA ALA A 150 21.12 10.85 3.04
C ALA A 150 19.87 10.66 2.15
N LEU A 151 18.81 11.46 2.33
CA LEU A 151 17.62 11.39 1.46
C LEU A 151 17.94 11.81 0.02
N LYS A 152 18.85 12.75 -0.21
CA LYS A 152 19.30 13.13 -1.56
C LYS A 152 20.04 11.99 -2.25
N GLU A 153 20.86 11.25 -1.51
CA GLU A 153 21.56 10.08 -2.03
C GLU A 153 20.57 8.95 -2.34
N HIS A 154 19.62 8.68 -1.45
CA HIS A 154 18.54 7.74 -1.70
C HIS A 154 17.70 8.12 -2.93
N TRP A 155 17.43 9.43 -3.13
CA TRP A 155 16.73 9.91 -4.32
C TRP A 155 17.50 9.64 -5.61
N LYS A 156 18.81 9.91 -5.64
CA LYS A 156 19.66 9.58 -6.80
C LYS A 156 19.65 8.08 -7.11
N ASN A 157 19.76 7.24 -6.08
CA ASN A 157 19.68 5.80 -6.23
C ASN A 157 18.29 5.33 -6.72
N TYR A 158 17.25 6.05 -6.37
CA TYR A 158 15.90 5.80 -6.86
C TYR A 158 15.77 6.20 -8.34
N GLN A 159 16.22 7.38 -8.72
CA GLN A 159 16.20 7.86 -10.10
C GLN A 159 16.94 6.91 -11.05
N SER A 160 18.08 6.35 -10.63
CA SER A 160 18.84 5.39 -11.45
C SER A 160 18.11 4.06 -11.70
N LYS A 161 17.07 3.76 -10.94
CA LYS A 161 16.29 2.52 -11.05
C LYS A 161 14.96 2.71 -11.79
N PHE A 162 14.46 3.95 -11.88
CA PHE A 162 13.12 4.22 -12.39
C PHE A 162 13.16 5.40 -13.35
N SER A 163 12.96 5.12 -14.65
CA SER A 163 13.04 6.11 -15.73
C SER A 163 12.06 7.27 -15.58
N TYR A 164 10.87 7.04 -15.02
CA TYR A 164 9.90 8.11 -14.78
C TYR A 164 10.36 9.14 -13.73
N ALA A 165 11.34 8.80 -12.90
CA ALA A 165 11.90 9.69 -11.88
C ALA A 165 13.18 10.43 -12.35
N GLU A 166 13.70 10.08 -13.52
CA GLU A 166 15.01 10.54 -14.01
C GLU A 166 15.09 12.07 -14.10
N ASP A 167 14.06 12.72 -14.61
CA ASP A 167 13.98 14.17 -14.81
C ASP A 167 13.38 14.93 -13.61
N ILE A 168 12.98 14.24 -12.53
CA ILE A 168 12.35 14.88 -11.37
C ILE A 168 13.43 15.29 -10.36
N SER A 169 13.58 16.58 -10.09
CA SER A 169 14.57 17.04 -9.12
C SER A 169 14.19 16.65 -7.67
N TYR A 170 15.17 16.35 -6.83
CA TYR A 170 14.96 16.12 -5.39
C TYR A 170 14.21 17.30 -4.73
N LYS A 171 14.55 18.53 -5.12
CA LYS A 171 13.94 19.74 -4.58
C LYS A 171 12.44 19.83 -4.89
N ASP A 172 12.05 19.49 -6.12
CA ASP A 172 10.65 19.49 -6.53
C ASP A 172 9.87 18.38 -5.82
N THR A 173 10.47 17.21 -5.67
CA THR A 173 9.89 16.11 -4.90
C THR A 173 9.62 16.51 -3.44
N VAL A 174 10.60 17.12 -2.77
CA VAL A 174 10.45 17.59 -1.37
C VAL A 174 9.39 18.70 -1.28
N LYS A 175 9.32 19.59 -2.27
CA LYS A 175 8.31 20.65 -2.33
C LYS A 175 6.89 20.05 -2.40
N VAL A 176 6.66 19.14 -3.33
CA VAL A 176 5.35 18.47 -3.48
C VAL A 176 4.97 17.70 -2.22
N LEU A 177 5.91 16.99 -1.61
CA LEU A 177 5.66 16.27 -0.34
C LEU A 177 5.26 17.23 0.78
N LYS A 178 5.92 18.38 0.90
CA LYS A 178 5.55 19.42 1.90
C LYS A 178 4.18 20.02 1.64
N GLU A 179 3.81 20.24 0.38
CA GLU A 179 2.47 20.70 0.01
C GLU A 179 1.39 19.67 0.36
N ILE A 180 1.60 18.39 0.06
CA ILE A 180 0.71 17.29 0.43
C ILE A 180 0.52 17.22 1.95
N ILE A 181 1.60 17.30 2.72
CA ILE A 181 1.55 17.28 4.20
C ILE A 181 0.75 18.47 4.74
N ASN A 182 0.83 19.65 4.13
CA ASN A 182 0.08 20.81 4.56
C ASN A 182 -1.43 20.74 4.25
N ILE A 183 -1.81 19.97 3.21
CA ILE A 183 -3.22 19.71 2.86
C ILE A 183 -3.86 18.70 3.83
N ILE A 184 -3.05 17.79 4.38
CA ILE A 184 -3.51 16.69 5.26
C ILE A 184 -3.56 17.13 6.75
N LYS A 185 -2.94 18.26 7.10
CA LYS A 185 -3.01 18.86 8.45
C LYS A 185 -4.31 19.60 8.68
#